data_cce5f4a45fd1117d18ac4c2b220914cb
#
_entry.id   cce5f4a45fd1117d18ac4c2b220914cb
#
_cell.length_a   1.000
_cell.length_b   1.000
_cell.length_c   1.000
_cell.angle_alpha   90.00
_cell.angle_beta   90.00
_cell.angle_gamma   90.00
#
_symmetry.space_group_name_H-M   'P 1'
#
loop_
_entity.id
_entity.type
_entity.pdbx_description
1 polymer ?
#
loop_
_entity_poly.entity_id
_entity_poly.type
_entity_poly.pdbx_seq_one_letter_code
_entity_poly.pdbx_strand_id
1 'polypeptide(L)'
;TGFDFDIHVHSGAGAYICGEETALLESIEGKRGEPRPKPPYPTTHGLWGKPTLINNVETLGNIPPIIQNGADWFRSQGTPSSPGTKVYTILGNVNKTGLMEVPMGITLREVIGIYGKGMKSGTFKFAQTGGSSGSIIPAILQDTPMDFDSYRNVGVSLGSGALLICDDSNCIVDCV
;
A
#
# COMPACT_ATOMS: atom_id res chain seq x y z
N THR A 1 -25.26 20.65 13.37
CA THR A 1 -23.92 20.68 14.03
C THR A 1 -23.15 21.94 13.69
N GLY A 2 -23.55 22.75 12.71
CA GLY A 2 -22.90 24.02 12.35
C GLY A 2 -21.50 23.88 11.71
N PHE A 3 -21.17 22.70 11.19
CA PHE A 3 -19.96 22.44 10.42
C PHE A 3 -20.34 21.94 9.03
N ASP A 4 -20.00 22.74 8.03
CA ASP A 4 -20.22 22.44 6.62
C ASP A 4 -18.87 22.36 5.90
N PHE A 5 -18.74 21.45 4.95
CA PHE A 5 -17.60 21.35 4.05
C PHE A 5 -18.03 20.77 2.71
N ASP A 6 -17.30 21.11 1.65
CA ASP A 6 -17.53 20.61 0.32
C ASP A 6 -16.58 19.46 -0.01
N ILE A 7 -17.08 18.48 -0.76
CA ILE A 7 -16.26 17.38 -1.30
C ILE A 7 -16.24 17.51 -2.82
N HIS A 8 -15.04 17.64 -3.37
CA HIS A 8 -14.83 17.69 -4.82
C HIS A 8 -14.11 16.42 -5.27
N VAL A 9 -14.68 15.72 -6.27
CA VAL A 9 -14.03 14.58 -6.91
C VAL A 9 -13.29 15.08 -8.14
N HIS A 10 -11.99 14.82 -8.20
CA HIS A 10 -11.14 15.16 -9.33
C HIS A 10 -10.55 13.91 -9.96
N SER A 11 -10.81 13.67 -11.25
CA SER A 11 -10.28 12.53 -11.98
C SER A 11 -8.90 12.86 -12.54
N GLY A 12 -7.91 12.05 -12.21
CA GLY A 12 -6.58 12.11 -12.81
C GLY A 12 -6.44 11.19 -14.04
N ALA A 13 -5.27 11.22 -14.66
CA ALA A 13 -4.95 10.38 -15.82
C ALA A 13 -4.45 8.95 -15.46
N GLY A 14 -4.48 8.57 -14.19
CA GLY A 14 -4.05 7.26 -13.73
C GLY A 14 -2.52 7.07 -13.67
N ALA A 15 -1.75 8.16 -13.68
CA ALA A 15 -0.30 8.08 -13.56
C ALA A 15 0.14 7.67 -12.15
N TYR A 16 0.96 6.63 -12.04
CA TYR A 16 1.47 6.08 -10.78
C TYR A 16 2.15 7.16 -9.92
N ILE A 17 2.96 8.03 -10.53
CA ILE A 17 3.69 9.09 -9.81
C ILE A 17 2.76 10.08 -9.10
N CYS A 18 1.51 10.26 -9.54
CA CYS A 18 0.52 11.13 -8.90
C CYS A 18 0.00 10.56 -7.57
N GLY A 19 0.47 9.41 -7.12
CA GLY A 19 0.33 8.92 -5.74
C GLY A 19 1.30 9.60 -4.76
N GLU A 20 2.40 10.17 -5.23
CA GLU A 20 3.27 11.03 -4.42
C GLU A 20 2.52 12.35 -4.12
N GLU A 21 2.60 12.82 -2.86
CA GLU A 21 1.73 13.90 -2.37
C GLU A 21 1.86 15.20 -3.17
N THR A 22 3.06 15.60 -3.57
CA THR A 22 3.27 16.85 -4.30
C THR A 22 3.00 16.72 -5.79
N ALA A 23 3.26 15.56 -6.39
CA ALA A 23 2.87 15.23 -7.75
C ALA A 23 1.33 15.20 -7.90
N LEU A 24 0.62 14.74 -6.85
CA LEU A 24 -0.84 14.84 -6.78
C LEU A 24 -1.31 16.29 -6.84
N LEU A 25 -0.66 17.19 -6.10
CA LEU A 25 -0.98 18.62 -6.12
C LEU A 25 -0.77 19.24 -7.52
N GLU A 26 0.37 18.94 -8.15
CA GLU A 26 0.65 19.40 -9.53
C GLU A 26 -0.42 18.90 -10.51
N SER A 27 -0.83 17.63 -10.38
CA SER A 27 -1.89 17.05 -11.22
C SER A 27 -3.24 17.74 -11.01
N ILE A 28 -3.62 18.03 -9.77
CA ILE A 28 -4.87 18.76 -9.46
C ILE A 28 -4.83 20.18 -10.01
N GLU A 29 -3.67 20.83 -9.97
CA GLU A 29 -3.46 22.17 -10.55
C GLU A 29 -3.43 22.17 -12.09
N GLY A 30 -3.60 21.01 -12.75
CA GLY A 30 -3.59 20.89 -14.20
C GLY A 30 -2.20 20.92 -14.83
N LYS A 31 -1.17 20.72 -14.03
CA LYS A 31 0.23 20.63 -14.46
C LYS A 31 0.67 19.19 -14.65
N ARG A 32 1.87 18.99 -15.17
CA ARG A 32 2.51 17.67 -15.21
C ARG A 32 2.72 17.17 -13.78
N GLY A 33 2.36 15.91 -13.52
CA GLY A 33 2.50 15.27 -12.20
C GLY A 33 3.96 14.97 -11.86
N GLU A 34 4.68 15.99 -11.45
CA GLU A 34 6.07 15.89 -11.01
C GLU A 34 6.17 16.25 -9.52
N PRO A 35 6.99 15.52 -8.73
CA PRO A 35 7.22 15.88 -7.33
C PRO A 35 7.85 17.28 -7.18
N ARG A 36 7.39 18.02 -6.17
CA ARG A 36 7.99 19.32 -5.79
C ARG A 36 9.18 19.11 -4.85
N PRO A 37 10.23 19.93 -4.94
CA PRO A 37 11.28 19.96 -3.93
C PRO A 37 10.71 20.33 -2.55
N LYS A 38 11.22 19.73 -1.51
CA LYS A 38 10.87 20.04 -0.11
C LYS A 38 12.13 20.53 0.63
N PRO A 39 12.09 21.59 1.42
CA PRO A 39 10.99 22.54 1.65
C PRO A 39 10.69 23.43 0.43
N PRO A 40 9.48 24.06 0.34
CA PRO A 40 8.41 24.10 1.36
C PRO A 40 7.56 22.83 1.38
N TYR A 41 7.00 22.51 2.55
CA TYR A 41 6.11 21.38 2.73
C TYR A 41 4.66 21.75 2.37
N PRO A 42 3.81 20.80 1.93
CA PRO A 42 2.42 21.07 1.59
C PRO A 42 1.60 21.71 2.73
N THR A 43 1.94 21.39 3.97
CA THR A 43 1.29 22.01 5.16
C THR A 43 1.47 23.52 5.26
N THR A 44 2.46 24.08 4.56
CA THR A 44 2.70 25.52 4.46
C THR A 44 2.43 26.06 3.06
N HIS A 45 2.71 25.29 2.02
CA HIS A 45 2.61 25.72 0.63
C HIS A 45 2.18 24.56 -0.28
N GLY A 46 0.92 24.18 -0.18
CA GLY A 46 0.32 23.06 -0.91
C GLY A 46 -0.47 23.48 -2.15
N LEU A 47 -1.72 23.01 -2.26
CA LEU A 47 -2.61 23.24 -3.38
C LEU A 47 -2.87 24.73 -3.58
N TRP A 48 -2.60 25.23 -4.79
CA TRP A 48 -2.65 26.66 -5.14
C TRP A 48 -1.90 27.57 -4.17
N GLY A 49 -0.78 27.06 -3.63
CA GLY A 49 0.05 27.81 -2.69
C GLY A 49 -0.53 27.95 -1.27
N LYS A 50 -1.64 27.25 -0.97
CA LYS A 50 -2.31 27.32 0.34
C LYS A 50 -1.88 26.16 1.23
N PRO A 51 -1.92 26.29 2.57
CA PRO A 51 -1.72 25.17 3.47
C PRO A 51 -2.66 24.01 3.17
N THR A 52 -2.09 22.81 2.97
CA THR A 52 -2.85 21.65 2.51
C THR A 52 -2.43 20.41 3.30
N LEU A 53 -3.42 19.65 3.80
CA LEU A 53 -3.22 18.32 4.35
C LEU A 53 -3.51 17.28 3.28
N ILE A 54 -2.65 16.27 3.20
CA ILE A 54 -2.79 15.16 2.26
C ILE A 54 -2.76 13.87 3.06
N ASN A 55 -3.72 12.99 2.81
CA ASN A 55 -3.80 11.68 3.46
C ASN A 55 -4.05 10.60 2.42
N ASN A 56 -3.50 9.42 2.67
CA ASN A 56 -3.80 8.23 1.88
C ASN A 56 -5.27 7.85 2.05
N VAL A 57 -5.91 7.36 0.99
CA VAL A 57 -7.32 6.98 0.99
C VAL A 57 -7.60 5.83 1.98
N GLU A 58 -6.68 4.89 2.14
CA GLU A 58 -6.80 3.80 3.11
C GLU A 58 -6.82 4.34 4.56
N THR A 59 -5.98 5.35 4.84
CA THR A 59 -6.02 6.08 6.13
C THR A 59 -7.39 6.72 6.36
N LEU A 60 -7.90 7.47 5.37
CA LEU A 60 -9.22 8.10 5.48
C LEU A 60 -10.34 7.07 5.60
N GLY A 61 -10.24 5.94 4.89
CA GLY A 61 -11.21 4.84 4.96
C GLY A 61 -11.30 4.18 6.34
N ASN A 62 -10.21 4.20 7.11
CA ASN A 62 -10.18 3.64 8.47
C ASN A 62 -10.77 4.58 9.54
N ILE A 63 -10.83 5.89 9.29
CA ILE A 63 -11.29 6.86 10.30
C ILE A 63 -12.74 6.62 10.75
N PRO A 64 -13.75 6.45 9.84
CA PRO A 64 -15.13 6.24 10.27
C PRO A 64 -15.32 5.00 11.16
N PRO A 65 -14.81 3.80 10.80
CA PRO A 65 -14.96 2.63 11.67
C PRO A 65 -14.19 2.78 12.99
N ILE A 66 -13.05 3.47 13.03
CA ILE A 66 -12.34 3.74 14.30
C ILE A 66 -13.19 4.64 15.21
N ILE A 67 -13.82 5.68 14.65
CA ILE A 67 -14.69 6.58 15.44
C ILE A 67 -15.91 5.82 15.95
N GLN A 68 -16.49 4.92 15.16
CA GLN A 68 -17.68 4.15 15.55
C GLN A 68 -17.38 3.08 16.58
N ASN A 69 -16.28 2.35 16.45
CA ASN A 69 -15.97 1.16 17.25
C ASN A 69 -14.90 1.39 18.33
N GLY A 70 -14.21 2.52 18.27
CA GLY A 70 -13.16 2.89 19.22
C GLY A 70 -11.77 2.37 18.85
N ALA A 71 -10.76 2.95 19.52
CA ALA A 71 -9.37 2.64 19.26
C ALA A 71 -8.98 1.20 19.63
N ASP A 72 -9.59 0.64 20.67
CA ASP A 72 -9.29 -0.71 21.12
C ASP A 72 -9.79 -1.77 20.11
N TRP A 73 -10.91 -1.51 19.46
CA TRP A 73 -11.37 -2.32 18.35
C TRP A 73 -10.34 -2.36 17.21
N PHE A 74 -9.79 -1.21 16.82
CA PHE A 74 -8.77 -1.15 15.78
C PHE A 74 -7.48 -1.86 16.20
N ARG A 75 -7.05 -1.69 17.46
CA ARG A 75 -5.87 -2.34 18.01
C ARG A 75 -6.02 -3.85 18.22
N SER A 76 -7.25 -4.36 18.29
CA SER A 76 -7.49 -5.80 18.41
C SER A 76 -7.17 -6.58 17.14
N GLN A 77 -6.95 -5.91 16.03
CA GLN A 77 -6.57 -6.48 14.74
C GLN A 77 -5.13 -6.13 14.41
N GLY A 78 -4.44 -7.01 13.69
CA GLY A 78 -3.04 -6.80 13.31
C GLY A 78 -2.05 -7.18 14.42
N THR A 79 -0.87 -6.56 14.35
CA THR A 79 0.20 -6.76 15.34
C THR A 79 0.28 -5.56 16.32
N PRO A 80 0.92 -5.71 17.49
CA PRO A 80 1.07 -4.61 18.43
C PRO A 80 1.73 -3.36 17.84
N SER A 81 2.68 -3.53 16.93
CA SER A 81 3.40 -2.44 16.25
C SER A 81 2.73 -1.95 14.98
N SER A 82 1.83 -2.76 14.41
CA SER A 82 1.09 -2.45 13.18
C SER A 82 -0.37 -2.89 13.35
N PRO A 83 -1.17 -2.14 14.11
CA PRO A 83 -2.57 -2.48 14.33
C PRO A 83 -3.42 -2.21 13.08
N GLY A 84 -4.57 -2.88 13.03
CA GLY A 84 -5.58 -2.73 11.99
C GLY A 84 -5.43 -3.74 10.86
N THR A 85 -6.14 -3.45 9.78
CA THR A 85 -6.14 -4.23 8.54
C THR A 85 -5.39 -3.48 7.43
N LYS A 86 -5.04 -4.20 6.38
CA LYS A 86 -4.50 -3.61 5.16
C LYS A 86 -5.10 -4.28 3.93
N VAL A 87 -5.39 -3.45 2.93
CA VAL A 87 -5.82 -3.94 1.61
C VAL A 87 -4.58 -4.28 0.78
N TYR A 88 -4.57 -5.52 0.27
CA TYR A 88 -3.54 -5.99 -0.66
C TYR A 88 -4.14 -6.35 -2.00
N THR A 89 -3.38 -6.11 -3.05
CA THR A 89 -3.63 -6.62 -4.41
C THR A 89 -2.67 -7.77 -4.68
N ILE A 90 -3.21 -8.98 -4.88
CA ILE A 90 -2.42 -10.15 -5.23
C ILE A 90 -2.46 -10.37 -6.75
N LEU A 91 -1.28 -10.47 -7.36
CA LEU A 91 -1.06 -10.64 -8.80
C LEU A 91 0.01 -11.71 -9.05
N GLY A 92 0.18 -12.10 -10.31
CA GLY A 92 1.26 -13.01 -10.73
C GLY A 92 0.85 -14.48 -10.74
N ASN A 93 1.76 -15.36 -10.34
CA ASN A 93 1.64 -16.82 -10.54
C ASN A 93 0.86 -17.53 -9.44
N VAL A 94 -0.31 -17.00 -9.09
CA VAL A 94 -1.28 -17.61 -8.17
C VAL A 94 -2.55 -18.02 -8.90
N ASN A 95 -3.28 -19.00 -8.35
CA ASN A 95 -4.53 -19.48 -8.95
C ASN A 95 -5.65 -18.43 -8.91
N LYS A 96 -5.63 -17.54 -7.89
CA LYS A 96 -6.61 -16.47 -7.74
C LYS A 96 -5.90 -15.14 -7.50
N THR A 97 -6.10 -14.21 -8.42
CA THR A 97 -5.67 -12.81 -8.29
C THR A 97 -6.82 -11.94 -7.80
N GLY A 98 -6.53 -10.77 -7.24
CA GLY A 98 -7.55 -9.81 -6.82
C GLY A 98 -7.18 -9.02 -5.59
N LEU A 99 -8.18 -8.35 -5.03
CA LEU A 99 -8.07 -7.58 -3.80
C LEU A 99 -8.43 -8.44 -2.59
N MET A 100 -7.75 -8.22 -1.49
CA MET A 100 -8.06 -8.79 -0.19
C MET A 100 -7.79 -7.77 0.91
N GLU A 101 -8.63 -7.76 1.93
CA GLU A 101 -8.38 -7.03 3.16
C GLU A 101 -8.08 -8.05 4.27
N VAL A 102 -6.97 -7.87 4.97
CA VAL A 102 -6.48 -8.82 5.98
C VAL A 102 -5.87 -8.07 7.16
N PRO A 103 -5.86 -8.66 8.36
CA PRO A 103 -5.11 -8.10 9.48
C PRO A 103 -3.62 -7.95 9.15
N MET A 104 -3.01 -6.88 9.63
CA MET A 104 -1.57 -6.70 9.55
C MET A 104 -0.84 -7.85 10.23
N GLY A 105 0.31 -8.25 9.68
CA GLY A 105 1.09 -9.38 10.20
C GLY A 105 0.77 -10.74 9.58
N ILE A 106 -0.19 -10.83 8.66
CA ILE A 106 -0.35 -12.04 7.84
C ILE A 106 0.96 -12.34 7.09
N THR A 107 1.25 -13.61 6.84
CA THR A 107 2.45 -14.02 6.10
C THR A 107 2.19 -14.16 4.59
N LEU A 108 3.24 -14.04 3.78
CA LEU A 108 3.12 -14.33 2.35
C LEU A 108 2.66 -15.76 2.06
N ARG A 109 3.10 -16.73 2.88
CA ARG A 109 2.63 -18.12 2.78
C ARG A 109 1.12 -18.21 2.91
N GLU A 110 0.54 -17.55 3.90
CA GLU A 110 -0.92 -17.52 4.11
C GLU A 110 -1.63 -16.77 2.99
N VAL A 111 -1.08 -15.65 2.53
CA VAL A 111 -1.61 -14.92 1.38
C VAL A 111 -1.68 -15.79 0.15
N ILE A 112 -0.58 -16.46 -0.21
CA ILE A 112 -0.53 -17.33 -1.37
C ILE A 112 -1.48 -18.53 -1.20
N GLY A 113 -1.48 -19.19 -0.04
CA GLY A 113 -2.28 -20.39 0.20
C GLY A 113 -3.78 -20.12 0.32
N ILE A 114 -4.16 -19.14 1.15
CA ILE A 114 -5.57 -18.90 1.50
C ILE A 114 -6.26 -18.05 0.43
N TYR A 115 -5.67 -16.91 0.08
CA TYR A 115 -6.29 -15.94 -0.84
C TYR A 115 -5.93 -16.19 -2.30
N GLY A 116 -4.66 -16.49 -2.58
CA GLY A 116 -4.15 -16.88 -3.90
C GLY A 116 -4.57 -18.27 -4.36
N LYS A 117 -5.10 -19.12 -3.45
CA LYS A 117 -5.47 -20.51 -3.72
C LYS A 117 -4.29 -21.37 -4.20
N GLY A 118 -3.09 -21.06 -3.72
CA GLY A 118 -1.85 -21.70 -4.10
C GLY A 118 -1.21 -21.13 -5.37
N MET A 119 -0.02 -21.65 -5.68
CA MET A 119 0.68 -21.29 -6.90
C MET A 119 -0.03 -21.88 -8.11
N LYS A 120 -0.11 -21.13 -9.21
CA LYS A 120 -0.68 -21.56 -10.47
C LYS A 120 0.22 -22.59 -11.17
N SER A 121 1.51 -22.43 -11.04
CA SER A 121 2.56 -23.32 -11.57
C SER A 121 3.80 -23.23 -10.69
N GLY A 122 4.70 -24.20 -10.80
CA GLY A 122 6.00 -24.17 -10.16
C GLY A 122 5.98 -23.99 -8.63
N THR A 123 7.09 -23.50 -8.10
CA THR A 123 7.30 -23.23 -6.68
C THR A 123 7.44 -21.73 -6.45
N PHE A 124 6.92 -21.20 -5.35
CA PHE A 124 7.12 -19.81 -4.99
C PHE A 124 8.63 -19.50 -4.87
N LYS A 125 9.09 -18.48 -5.59
CA LYS A 125 10.48 -18.06 -5.62
C LYS A 125 10.70 -16.71 -4.94
N PHE A 126 9.91 -15.72 -5.31
CA PHE A 126 9.94 -14.39 -4.69
C PHE A 126 8.61 -13.65 -4.92
N ALA A 127 8.39 -12.60 -4.15
CA ALA A 127 7.34 -11.62 -4.38
C ALA A 127 7.91 -10.22 -4.45
N GLN A 128 7.35 -9.35 -5.30
CA GLN A 128 7.60 -7.91 -5.25
C GLN A 128 6.47 -7.22 -4.50
N THR A 129 6.81 -6.35 -3.56
CA THR A 129 5.85 -5.59 -2.76
C THR A 129 5.81 -4.13 -3.15
N GLY A 130 4.66 -3.47 -2.96
CA GLY A 130 4.56 -2.01 -3.09
C GLY A 130 4.54 -1.46 -4.51
N GLY A 131 4.48 -2.31 -5.53
CA GLY A 131 4.49 -1.90 -6.94
C GLY A 131 5.89 -1.95 -7.56
N SER A 132 6.07 -1.28 -8.72
CA SER A 132 7.27 -1.38 -9.55
C SER A 132 8.57 -0.90 -8.88
N SER A 133 8.48 -0.04 -7.88
CA SER A 133 9.63 0.44 -7.09
C SER A 133 9.78 -0.29 -5.74
N GLY A 134 9.03 -1.36 -5.55
CA GLY A 134 8.96 -2.07 -4.28
C GLY A 134 10.10 -3.05 -4.05
N SER A 135 10.16 -3.55 -2.82
CA SER A 135 11.16 -4.53 -2.40
C SER A 135 10.86 -5.93 -2.94
N ILE A 136 11.90 -6.72 -3.10
CA ILE A 136 11.78 -8.14 -3.44
C ILE A 136 11.89 -8.98 -2.16
N ILE A 137 10.93 -9.87 -1.96
CA ILE A 137 10.88 -10.80 -0.83
C ILE A 137 11.16 -12.21 -1.36
N PRO A 138 12.32 -12.80 -1.05
CA PRO A 138 12.64 -14.17 -1.45
C PRO A 138 11.84 -15.21 -0.65
N ALA A 139 11.73 -16.42 -1.19
CA ALA A 139 10.96 -17.50 -0.59
C ALA A 139 11.35 -17.84 0.87
N ILE A 140 12.62 -17.65 1.24
CA ILE A 140 13.11 -17.87 2.60
C ILE A 140 12.46 -16.93 3.64
N LEU A 141 11.95 -15.79 3.21
CA LEU A 141 11.27 -14.78 4.05
C LEU A 141 9.75 -14.87 4.00
N GLN A 142 9.18 -15.88 3.33
CA GLN A 142 7.73 -15.98 3.13
C GLN A 142 6.90 -16.13 4.42
N ASP A 143 7.55 -16.53 5.52
CA ASP A 143 6.92 -16.69 6.83
C ASP A 143 7.13 -15.47 7.75
N THR A 144 7.82 -14.42 7.25
CA THR A 144 7.96 -13.16 7.97
C THR A 144 6.59 -12.46 8.03
N PRO A 145 6.13 -12.03 9.22
CA PRO A 145 4.91 -11.25 9.34
C PRO A 145 4.95 -9.99 8.49
N MET A 146 3.92 -9.76 7.69
CA MET A 146 3.79 -8.57 6.86
C MET A 146 3.32 -7.39 7.71
N ASP A 147 4.20 -6.93 8.59
CA ASP A 147 4.06 -5.69 9.34
C ASP A 147 5.29 -4.79 9.14
N PHE A 148 5.18 -3.54 9.55
CA PHE A 148 6.22 -2.54 9.27
C PHE A 148 7.55 -2.86 9.94
N ASP A 149 7.53 -3.35 11.18
CA ASP A 149 8.74 -3.61 11.93
C ASP A 149 9.42 -4.91 11.50
N SER A 150 8.64 -5.99 11.33
CA SER A 150 9.16 -7.29 10.89
C SER A 150 9.83 -7.18 9.52
N TYR A 151 9.20 -6.47 8.59
CA TYR A 151 9.77 -6.27 7.25
C TYR A 151 10.99 -5.35 7.26
N ARG A 152 10.96 -4.27 8.03
CA ARG A 152 12.11 -3.39 8.21
C ARG A 152 13.33 -4.15 8.76
N ASN A 153 13.12 -5.05 9.72
CA ASN A 153 14.18 -5.83 10.34
C ASN A 153 14.87 -6.78 9.35
N VAL A 154 14.20 -7.21 8.30
CA VAL A 154 14.77 -8.04 7.22
C VAL A 154 15.15 -7.22 5.97
N GLY A 155 15.15 -5.90 6.08
CA GLY A 155 15.57 -5.00 5.00
C GLY A 155 14.55 -4.85 3.86
N VAL A 156 13.27 -5.15 4.12
CA VAL A 156 12.19 -5.10 3.14
C VAL A 156 11.21 -3.99 3.50
N SER A 157 10.62 -3.35 2.49
CA SER A 157 9.52 -2.42 2.66
C SER A 157 8.18 -3.09 2.37
N LEU A 158 7.17 -2.83 3.21
CA LEU A 158 5.81 -3.32 2.99
C LEU A 158 5.14 -2.65 1.77
N GLY A 159 5.48 -1.39 1.50
CA GLY A 159 4.95 -0.63 0.38
C GLY A 159 3.45 -0.37 0.45
N SER A 160 2.85 -0.15 -0.71
CA SER A 160 1.43 0.22 -0.86
C SER A 160 0.43 -0.95 -0.77
N GLY A 161 0.92 -2.19 -0.67
CA GLY A 161 0.06 -3.38 -0.61
C GLY A 161 -0.11 -4.12 -1.95
N ALA A 162 0.60 -3.74 -3.00
CA ALA A 162 0.69 -4.56 -4.20
C ALA A 162 1.63 -5.75 -3.94
N LEU A 163 1.22 -6.96 -4.33
CA LEU A 163 1.97 -8.20 -4.19
C LEU A 163 2.00 -8.92 -5.55
N LEU A 164 3.15 -8.87 -6.23
CA LEU A 164 3.39 -9.64 -7.45
C LEU A 164 4.10 -10.95 -7.07
N ILE A 165 3.42 -12.06 -7.19
CA ILE A 165 3.92 -13.39 -6.82
C ILE A 165 4.58 -14.06 -8.04
N CYS A 166 5.83 -14.46 -7.87
CA CYS A 166 6.66 -15.07 -8.91
C CYS A 166 7.09 -16.49 -8.51
N ASP A 167 7.08 -17.39 -9.47
CA ASP A 167 7.53 -18.77 -9.32
C ASP A 167 8.96 -18.98 -9.83
N ASP A 168 9.41 -20.23 -9.84
CA ASP A 168 10.75 -20.63 -10.26
C ASP A 168 11.04 -20.42 -11.75
N SER A 169 10.01 -20.23 -12.59
CA SER A 169 10.17 -19.87 -14.02
C SER A 169 10.55 -18.42 -14.24
N ASN A 170 10.35 -17.54 -13.26
CA ASN A 170 10.66 -16.12 -13.37
C ASN A 170 12.13 -15.82 -13.08
N CYS A 171 12.75 -15.02 -13.92
CA CYS A 171 14.08 -14.48 -13.64
C CYS A 171 13.95 -13.17 -12.86
N ILE A 172 14.64 -13.07 -11.72
CA ILE A 172 14.59 -11.87 -10.89
C ILE A 172 15.20 -10.66 -11.60
N VAL A 173 16.21 -10.90 -12.44
CA VAL A 173 16.88 -9.82 -13.21
C VAL A 173 15.95 -9.24 -14.29
N ASP A 174 15.07 -10.06 -14.85
CA ASP A 174 14.10 -9.59 -15.85
C ASP A 174 12.91 -8.83 -15.21
N CYS A 175 12.77 -8.91 -13.87
CA CYS A 175 11.72 -8.22 -13.11
C CYS A 175 12.17 -6.87 -12.56
N VAL A 176 13.45 -6.53 -12.66
CA VAL A 176 14.06 -5.27 -12.20
C VAL A 176 14.43 -4.40 -13.39
#